data_5efc917a33b7ceb10fc8f6cde6a2e13c
#
_entry.id   5efc917a33b7ceb10fc8f6cde6a2e13c
#
_cell.length_a   1.000
_cell.length_b   1.000
_cell.length_c   1.000
_cell.angle_alpha   90.00
_cell.angle_beta   90.00
_cell.angle_gamma   90.00
#
_symmetry.space_group_name_H-M   'P 1'
#
loop_
_entity.id
_entity.type
_entity.pdbx_description
1 polymer ?
#
loop_
_entity_poly.entity_id
_entity_poly.type
_entity_poly.pdbx_seq_one_letter_code
_entity_poly.pdbx_strand_id
1 'polypeptide(L)'
;MKIAVCASEGSPYAKSGGLGDVIEGLPAALSRIEGNEVVLFLPYYNKIKTNTAYEVEKVAEFRVQLGWRQQYCAVMKLTNRKDKVQVYFLDNEYYFGGRTGAIYGDMDDGERFAYFSRACLDAMIALDCIPDIIQCNDWQCALIPVYLKAVYHAQFPKTRCMYTIHNIEYQGWANASFFDDMLGLPWEYRGTLDMNNSVNVMKGAIETADLVTTVSETYARELMYPYYAHGLDGILANNSWKLTGITNGI
;
A
#
# COMPACT_ATOMS: atom_id res chain seq x y z
N MET A 1 -18.96 1.57 -8.22
CA MET A 1 -17.62 0.98 -8.31
C MET A 1 -17.05 0.86 -6.89
N LYS A 2 -16.45 -0.28 -6.54
CA LYS A 2 -15.81 -0.49 -5.23
C LYS A 2 -14.32 -0.18 -5.34
N ILE A 3 -13.84 0.74 -4.50
CA ILE A 3 -12.46 1.23 -4.53
C ILE A 3 -11.83 0.96 -3.16
N ALA A 4 -10.72 0.23 -3.13
CA ALA A 4 -9.91 0.06 -1.95
C ALA A 4 -8.68 0.98 -2.04
N VAL A 5 -8.48 1.81 -1.04
CA VAL A 5 -7.29 2.66 -0.89
C VAL A 5 -6.42 2.05 0.20
N CYS A 6 -5.16 1.77 -0.12
CA CYS A 6 -4.18 1.23 0.81
C CYS A 6 -3.06 2.24 1.02
N ALA A 7 -2.78 2.59 2.25
CA ALA A 7 -1.74 3.55 2.60
C ALA A 7 -1.11 3.23 3.96
N SER A 8 0.14 3.64 4.14
CA SER A 8 0.85 3.49 5.42
C SER A 8 0.52 4.58 6.42
N GLU A 9 -0.05 5.69 5.97
CA GLU A 9 -0.51 6.80 6.81
C GLU A 9 -1.77 7.45 6.25
N GLY A 10 -2.52 8.15 7.09
CA GLY A 10 -3.73 8.89 6.70
C GLY A 10 -4.20 9.74 7.86
N SER A 11 -4.41 11.03 7.60
CA SER A 11 -5.02 11.97 8.55
C SER A 11 -6.50 11.61 8.77
N PRO A 12 -7.05 11.82 9.95
CA PRO A 12 -6.44 12.30 11.19
C PRO A 12 -5.79 11.18 12.03
N TYR A 13 -5.73 9.93 11.54
CA TYR A 13 -5.37 8.75 12.33
C TYR A 13 -3.87 8.67 12.63
N ALA A 14 -3.08 8.66 11.56
CA ALA A 14 -1.63 8.57 11.64
C ALA A 14 -1.02 9.33 10.46
N LYS A 15 -0.21 10.34 10.72
CA LYS A 15 0.41 11.19 9.70
C LYS A 15 1.89 11.42 10.03
N SER A 16 2.73 11.35 9.01
CA SER A 16 4.14 11.73 9.03
C SER A 16 4.45 12.78 7.98
N GLY A 17 3.82 12.70 6.80
CA GLY A 17 4.07 13.59 5.66
C GLY A 17 2.82 13.99 4.90
N GLY A 18 3.00 14.49 3.67
CA GLY A 18 1.92 14.95 2.79
C GLY A 18 0.99 13.83 2.31
N LEU A 19 1.46 12.57 2.31
CA LEU A 19 0.61 11.42 2.00
C LEU A 19 -0.61 11.37 2.93
N GLY A 20 -0.40 11.68 4.23
CA GLY A 20 -1.49 11.71 5.20
C GLY A 20 -2.64 12.63 4.80
N ASP A 21 -2.35 13.80 4.21
CA ASP A 21 -3.37 14.75 3.75
C ASP A 21 -4.10 14.24 2.50
N VAL A 22 -3.38 13.63 1.56
CA VAL A 22 -3.99 13.01 0.37
C VAL A 22 -4.96 11.89 0.79
N ILE A 23 -4.57 11.07 1.76
CA ILE A 23 -5.40 9.96 2.24
C ILE A 23 -6.60 10.43 3.09
N GLU A 24 -6.56 11.63 3.64
CA GLU A 24 -7.75 12.27 4.21
C GLU A 24 -8.72 12.73 3.12
N GLY A 25 -8.21 13.43 2.09
CA GLY A 25 -9.01 14.09 1.07
C GLY A 25 -9.54 13.16 -0.03
N LEU A 26 -8.67 12.34 -0.63
CA LEU A 26 -9.01 11.56 -1.82
C LEU A 26 -10.11 10.50 -1.57
N PRO A 27 -10.04 9.64 -0.55
CA PRO A 27 -11.12 8.67 -0.29
C PRO A 27 -12.46 9.36 -0.03
N ALA A 28 -12.45 10.47 0.72
CA ALA A 28 -13.65 11.25 1.02
C ALA A 28 -14.25 11.85 -0.25
N ALA A 29 -13.43 12.38 -1.16
CA ALA A 29 -13.88 12.92 -2.44
C ALA A 29 -14.46 11.82 -3.35
N LEU A 30 -13.78 10.69 -3.47
CA LEU A 30 -14.24 9.54 -4.25
C LEU A 30 -15.57 8.97 -3.74
N SER A 31 -15.79 8.97 -2.42
CA SER A 31 -17.02 8.47 -1.78
C SER A 31 -18.25 9.36 -2.02
N ARG A 32 -18.05 10.61 -2.45
CA ARG A 32 -19.14 11.54 -2.83
C ARG A 32 -19.67 11.30 -4.25
N ILE A 33 -18.90 10.61 -5.08
CA ILE A 33 -19.32 10.24 -6.43
C ILE A 33 -20.35 9.13 -6.33
N GLU A 34 -21.54 9.35 -6.90
CA GLU A 34 -22.63 8.39 -6.86
C GLU A 34 -22.22 7.04 -7.46
N GLY A 35 -22.58 5.96 -6.79
CA GLY A 35 -22.24 4.60 -7.20
C GLY A 35 -20.84 4.13 -6.77
N ASN A 36 -20.05 4.96 -6.06
CA ASN A 36 -18.80 4.55 -5.49
C ASN A 36 -18.95 4.08 -4.02
N GLU A 37 -18.35 2.95 -3.73
CA GLU A 37 -18.08 2.46 -2.37
C GLU A 37 -16.56 2.54 -2.14
N VAL A 38 -16.15 3.26 -1.12
CA VAL A 38 -14.74 3.50 -0.84
C VAL A 38 -14.34 2.90 0.50
N VAL A 39 -13.29 2.10 0.48
CA VAL A 39 -12.71 1.44 1.65
C VAL A 39 -11.27 1.88 1.80
N LEU A 40 -10.86 2.24 3.01
CA LEU A 40 -9.48 2.64 3.34
C LEU A 40 -8.87 1.62 4.29
N PHE A 41 -7.69 1.10 3.94
CA PHE A 41 -6.88 0.23 4.77
C PHE A 41 -5.63 0.96 5.27
N LEU A 42 -5.44 0.98 6.58
CA LEU A 42 -4.30 1.59 7.28
C LEU A 42 -3.73 0.61 8.31
N PRO A 43 -2.44 0.70 8.67
CA PRO A 43 -1.91 -0.02 9.83
C PRO A 43 -2.52 0.51 11.14
N TYR A 44 -2.78 -0.38 12.09
CA TYR A 44 -3.32 -0.02 13.40
C TYR A 44 -2.22 0.39 14.37
N TYR A 45 -1.67 1.58 14.15
CA TYR A 45 -0.60 2.12 14.99
C TYR A 45 -1.03 2.36 16.43
N ASN A 46 -0.06 2.32 17.35
CA ASN A 46 -0.27 2.59 18.78
C ASN A 46 -1.05 3.88 19.05
N LYS A 47 -0.70 4.97 18.34
CA LYS A 47 -1.38 6.27 18.49
C LYS A 47 -2.86 6.26 18.09
N ILE A 48 -3.26 5.34 17.21
CA ILE A 48 -4.69 5.14 16.89
C ILE A 48 -5.34 4.32 17.98
N LYS A 49 -4.68 3.22 18.37
CA LYS A 49 -5.15 2.25 19.36
C LYS A 49 -5.40 2.86 20.74
N THR A 50 -4.57 3.82 21.12
CA THR A 50 -4.66 4.51 22.43
C THR A 50 -5.53 5.77 22.39
N ASN A 51 -6.01 6.19 21.23
CA ASN A 51 -6.85 7.38 21.11
C ASN A 51 -8.33 7.03 21.32
N THR A 52 -8.86 7.44 22.46
CA THR A 52 -10.26 7.17 22.88
C THR A 52 -11.34 7.87 22.02
N ALA A 53 -10.94 8.77 21.12
CA ALA A 53 -11.86 9.40 20.16
C ALA A 53 -12.27 8.46 19.03
N TYR A 54 -11.54 7.34 18.82
CA TYR A 54 -11.84 6.37 17.78
C TYR A 54 -12.57 5.17 18.39
N GLU A 55 -13.78 4.93 17.93
CA GLU A 55 -14.54 3.73 18.27
C GLU A 55 -14.24 2.67 17.21
N VAL A 56 -13.66 1.54 17.63
CA VAL A 56 -13.28 0.46 16.72
C VAL A 56 -13.82 -0.87 17.18
N GLU A 57 -14.25 -1.70 16.23
CA GLU A 57 -14.67 -3.08 16.47
C GLU A 57 -13.83 -4.07 15.67
N LYS A 58 -13.52 -5.22 16.24
CA LYS A 58 -12.88 -6.31 15.50
C LYS A 58 -13.91 -7.02 14.63
N VAL A 59 -13.70 -7.01 13.31
CA VAL A 59 -14.64 -7.58 12.34
C VAL A 59 -14.11 -8.84 11.65
N ALA A 60 -12.80 -9.07 11.66
CA ALA A 60 -12.18 -10.29 11.14
C ALA A 60 -10.83 -10.55 11.80
N GLU A 61 -10.34 -11.77 11.69
CA GLU A 61 -8.97 -12.14 12.04
C GLU A 61 -8.49 -13.31 11.19
N PHE A 62 -7.19 -13.33 10.87
CA PHE A 62 -6.56 -14.36 10.05
C PHE A 62 -5.06 -14.42 10.27
N ARG A 63 -4.38 -15.33 9.56
CA ARG A 63 -2.93 -15.40 9.51
C ARG A 63 -2.42 -14.95 8.15
N VAL A 64 -1.48 -14.02 8.15
CA VAL A 64 -0.78 -13.51 6.96
C VAL A 64 0.47 -14.35 6.76
N GLN A 65 0.60 -14.94 5.59
CA GLN A 65 1.80 -15.67 5.21
C GLN A 65 2.91 -14.68 4.83
N LEU A 66 4.08 -14.79 5.43
CA LEU A 66 5.24 -13.94 5.13
C LEU A 66 6.49 -14.82 5.02
N GLY A 67 6.84 -15.21 3.79
CA GLY A 67 7.80 -16.28 3.56
C GLY A 67 7.33 -17.58 4.23
N TRP A 68 8.14 -18.12 5.11
CA TRP A 68 7.81 -19.32 5.92
C TRP A 68 7.03 -18.98 7.21
N ARG A 69 6.92 -17.69 7.55
CA ARG A 69 6.26 -17.22 8.78
C ARG A 69 4.76 -17.06 8.57
N GLN A 70 4.00 -17.21 9.65
CA GLN A 70 2.58 -16.90 9.71
C GLN A 70 2.32 -15.89 10.82
N GLN A 71 1.99 -14.66 10.43
CA GLN A 71 1.77 -13.56 11.35
C GLN A 71 0.27 -13.32 11.58
N TYR A 72 -0.10 -13.05 12.83
CA TYR A 72 -1.49 -12.72 13.17
C TYR A 72 -1.90 -11.36 12.57
N CYS A 73 -3.14 -11.27 12.13
CA CYS A 73 -3.79 -10.02 11.75
C CYS A 73 -5.22 -9.99 12.27
N ALA A 74 -5.60 -8.91 12.94
CA ALA A 74 -7.00 -8.56 13.15
C ALA A 74 -7.38 -7.37 12.28
N VAL A 75 -8.62 -7.36 11.79
CA VAL A 75 -9.19 -6.22 11.07
C VAL A 75 -10.09 -5.46 12.02
N MET A 76 -9.73 -4.21 12.28
CA MET A 76 -10.42 -3.31 13.18
C MET A 76 -11.16 -2.26 12.37
N LYS A 77 -12.50 -2.28 12.41
CA LYS A 77 -13.35 -1.32 11.70
C LYS A 77 -13.61 -0.09 12.55
N LEU A 78 -13.40 1.10 11.99
CA LEU A 78 -13.80 2.36 12.61
C LEU A 78 -15.32 2.54 12.48
N THR A 79 -16.01 2.72 13.60
CA THR A 79 -17.50 2.74 13.63
C THR A 79 -18.08 4.14 13.73
N ASN A 80 -17.32 5.13 14.21
CA ASN A 80 -17.81 6.49 14.45
C ASN A 80 -17.40 7.53 13.39
N ARG A 81 -17.05 7.08 12.16
CA ARG A 81 -16.78 7.98 11.04
C ARG A 81 -18.07 8.57 10.45
N LYS A 82 -18.04 9.85 10.08
CA LYS A 82 -19.23 10.61 9.65
C LYS A 82 -19.48 10.59 8.13
N ASP A 83 -18.45 10.33 7.32
CA ASP A 83 -18.59 10.23 5.87
C ASP A 83 -18.86 8.78 5.42
N LYS A 84 -18.93 8.57 4.09
CA LYS A 84 -19.25 7.26 3.52
C LYS A 84 -18.04 6.34 3.36
N VAL A 85 -16.83 6.77 3.75
CA VAL A 85 -15.62 5.95 3.65
C VAL A 85 -15.60 4.93 4.77
N GLN A 86 -15.50 3.65 4.44
CA GLN A 86 -15.27 2.60 5.42
C GLN A 86 -13.77 2.52 5.72
N VAL A 87 -13.38 2.65 6.99
CA VAL A 87 -11.96 2.60 7.40
C VAL A 87 -11.72 1.33 8.20
N TYR A 88 -10.71 0.58 7.76
CA TYR A 88 -10.21 -0.59 8.43
C TYR A 88 -8.75 -0.42 8.81
N PHE A 89 -8.43 -0.71 10.06
CA PHE A 89 -7.07 -0.78 10.55
C PHE A 89 -6.64 -2.24 10.66
N LEU A 90 -5.44 -2.54 10.16
CA LEU A 90 -4.85 -3.87 10.23
C LEU A 90 -3.95 -3.95 11.46
N ASP A 91 -4.39 -4.75 12.44
CA ASP A 91 -3.75 -4.86 13.75
C ASP A 91 -2.75 -6.02 13.79
N ASN A 92 -1.53 -5.68 14.12
CA ASN A 92 -0.50 -6.58 14.57
C ASN A 92 0.33 -5.86 15.63
N GLU A 93 0.37 -6.40 16.83
CA GLU A 93 1.05 -5.79 17.97
C GLU A 93 2.54 -5.62 17.74
N TYR A 94 3.21 -6.61 17.15
CA TYR A 94 4.64 -6.58 16.89
C TYR A 94 5.02 -5.52 15.84
N TYR A 95 4.26 -5.45 14.73
CA TYR A 95 4.59 -4.54 13.63
C TYR A 95 4.09 -3.11 13.84
N PHE A 96 2.94 -2.92 14.52
CA PHE A 96 2.28 -1.61 14.58
C PHE A 96 1.77 -1.23 15.97
N GLY A 97 0.95 -2.08 16.60
CA GLY A 97 0.19 -1.74 17.79
C GLY A 97 1.06 -1.48 19.03
N GLY A 98 2.15 -2.23 19.20
CA GLY A 98 3.07 -2.08 20.33
C GLY A 98 4.15 -1.01 20.15
N ARG A 99 4.20 -0.31 19.00
CA ARG A 99 5.25 0.67 18.70
C ARG A 99 4.80 2.09 18.99
N THR A 100 5.57 2.79 19.83
CA THR A 100 5.26 4.17 20.26
C THR A 100 6.08 5.25 19.54
N GLY A 101 7.00 4.85 18.68
CA GLY A 101 7.90 5.74 17.95
C GLY A 101 7.29 6.39 16.70
N ALA A 102 8.15 6.83 15.81
CA ALA A 102 7.77 7.33 14.49
C ALA A 102 7.12 6.22 13.65
N ILE A 103 6.36 6.61 12.64
CA ILE A 103 5.68 5.64 11.74
C ILE A 103 6.69 4.91 10.86
N TYR A 104 7.80 5.54 10.54
CA TYR A 104 8.86 5.06 9.65
C TYR A 104 10.23 5.18 10.30
N GLY A 105 11.20 4.45 9.75
CA GLY A 105 12.60 4.52 10.14
C GLY A 105 13.08 3.37 11.03
N ASP A 106 12.24 2.37 11.24
CA ASP A 106 12.65 1.14 11.93
C ASP A 106 13.44 0.22 10.99
N MET A 107 14.39 -0.54 11.53
CA MET A 107 15.24 -1.45 10.74
C MET A 107 14.45 -2.55 10.03
N ASP A 108 13.27 -2.87 10.52
CA ASP A 108 12.36 -3.88 9.98
C ASP A 108 11.20 -3.31 9.15
N ASP A 109 11.29 -2.05 8.71
CA ASP A 109 10.28 -1.44 7.85
C ASP A 109 9.99 -2.26 6.59
N GLY A 110 11.00 -2.89 6.00
CA GLY A 110 10.80 -3.80 4.87
C GLY A 110 9.84 -4.95 5.19
N GLU A 111 10.08 -5.64 6.33
CA GLU A 111 9.25 -6.75 6.79
C GLU A 111 7.83 -6.30 7.14
N ARG A 112 7.68 -5.24 7.93
CA ARG A 112 6.37 -4.77 8.39
C ARG A 112 5.48 -4.26 7.26
N PHE A 113 6.05 -3.62 6.22
CA PHE A 113 5.27 -3.18 5.08
C PHE A 113 5.07 -4.26 4.01
N ALA A 114 5.93 -5.28 3.95
CA ALA A 114 5.62 -6.51 3.22
C ALA A 114 4.43 -7.24 3.86
N TYR A 115 4.43 -7.35 5.20
CA TYR A 115 3.29 -7.86 5.96
C TYR A 115 2.02 -7.03 5.66
N PHE A 116 2.08 -5.70 5.78
CA PHE A 116 0.93 -4.82 5.55
C PHE A 116 0.34 -4.99 4.15
N SER A 117 1.20 -5.03 3.12
CA SER A 117 0.78 -5.20 1.74
C SER A 117 -0.01 -6.49 1.54
N ARG A 118 0.45 -7.60 2.12
CA ARG A 118 -0.22 -8.88 2.01
C ARG A 118 -1.49 -8.93 2.87
N ALA A 119 -1.42 -8.37 4.09
CA ALA A 119 -2.55 -8.26 4.99
C ALA A 119 -3.73 -7.47 4.40
N CYS A 120 -3.48 -6.45 3.55
CA CYS A 120 -4.53 -5.74 2.83
C CYS A 120 -5.33 -6.68 1.92
N LEU A 121 -4.65 -7.53 1.14
CA LEU A 121 -5.33 -8.48 0.24
C LEU A 121 -6.09 -9.55 1.02
N ASP A 122 -5.48 -10.12 2.05
CA ASP A 122 -6.13 -11.10 2.93
C ASP A 122 -7.34 -10.51 3.65
N ALA A 123 -7.28 -9.23 4.07
CA ALA A 123 -8.39 -8.52 4.69
C ALA A 123 -9.56 -8.32 3.71
N MET A 124 -9.28 -7.96 2.46
CA MET A 124 -10.32 -7.83 1.43
C MET A 124 -11.07 -9.15 1.20
N ILE A 125 -10.35 -10.27 1.23
CA ILE A 125 -10.94 -11.62 1.13
C ILE A 125 -11.77 -11.93 2.39
N ALA A 126 -11.21 -11.73 3.58
CA ALA A 126 -11.86 -12.07 4.85
C ALA A 126 -13.14 -11.24 5.08
N LEU A 127 -13.20 -10.03 4.53
CA LEU A 127 -14.36 -9.13 4.60
C LEU A 127 -15.37 -9.32 3.46
N ASP A 128 -15.12 -10.26 2.54
CA ASP A 128 -15.88 -10.41 1.27
C ASP A 128 -16.00 -9.05 0.52
N CYS A 129 -14.91 -8.29 0.52
CA CYS A 129 -14.82 -6.93 0.00
C CYS A 129 -13.86 -6.84 -1.18
N ILE A 130 -14.09 -7.66 -2.22
CA ILE A 130 -13.26 -7.64 -3.43
C ILE A 130 -13.56 -6.35 -4.21
N PRO A 131 -12.56 -5.45 -4.39
CA PRO A 131 -12.77 -4.19 -5.06
C PRO A 131 -12.61 -4.30 -6.59
N ASP A 132 -13.19 -3.33 -7.31
CA ASP A 132 -12.91 -3.12 -8.74
C ASP A 132 -11.50 -2.53 -8.94
N ILE A 133 -11.10 -1.62 -8.03
CA ILE A 133 -9.80 -0.95 -8.08
C ILE A 133 -9.13 -0.98 -6.70
N ILE A 134 -7.84 -1.34 -6.67
CA ILE A 134 -6.97 -1.11 -5.51
C ILE A 134 -6.03 0.03 -5.85
N GLN A 135 -6.07 1.11 -5.05
CA GLN A 135 -5.14 2.23 -5.14
C GLN A 135 -4.09 2.09 -4.02
N CYS A 136 -2.83 1.90 -4.42
CA CYS A 136 -1.69 1.67 -3.54
C CYS A 136 -0.80 2.91 -3.50
N ASN A 137 -0.34 3.28 -2.32
CA ASN A 137 0.41 4.52 -2.10
C ASN A 137 1.82 4.25 -1.60
N ASP A 138 2.82 4.76 -2.33
CA ASP A 138 4.25 4.67 -2.05
C ASP A 138 4.80 3.25 -1.81
N TRP A 139 6.08 3.16 -1.46
CA TRP A 139 6.78 1.89 -1.34
C TRP A 139 6.19 0.96 -0.27
N GLN A 140 5.56 1.51 0.75
CA GLN A 140 4.93 0.74 1.83
C GLN A 140 3.76 -0.12 1.35
N CYS A 141 3.15 0.24 0.21
CA CYS A 141 2.07 -0.53 -0.43
C CYS A 141 2.51 -1.16 -1.77
N ALA A 142 3.80 -1.04 -2.13
CA ALA A 142 4.31 -1.44 -3.43
C ALA A 142 4.25 -2.94 -3.70
N LEU A 143 4.21 -3.77 -2.67
CA LEU A 143 4.08 -5.22 -2.83
C LEU A 143 2.62 -5.66 -3.10
N ILE A 144 1.62 -4.81 -2.92
CA ILE A 144 0.22 -5.17 -3.23
C ILE A 144 0.04 -5.56 -4.71
N PRO A 145 0.43 -4.75 -5.71
CA PRO A 145 0.30 -5.13 -7.12
C PRO A 145 1.14 -6.36 -7.49
N VAL A 146 2.29 -6.55 -6.83
CA VAL A 146 3.12 -7.75 -7.03
C VAL A 146 2.39 -9.00 -6.54
N TYR A 147 1.92 -8.99 -5.29
CA TYR A 147 1.15 -10.10 -4.71
C TYR A 147 -0.14 -10.37 -5.47
N LEU A 148 -0.84 -9.32 -5.91
CA LEU A 148 -2.07 -9.45 -6.68
C LEU A 148 -1.87 -10.29 -7.94
N LYS A 149 -0.78 -10.03 -8.68
CA LYS A 149 -0.44 -10.80 -9.89
C LYS A 149 0.14 -12.18 -9.59
N ALA A 150 1.05 -12.27 -8.62
CA ALA A 150 1.82 -13.48 -8.37
C ALA A 150 1.06 -14.55 -7.59
N VAL A 151 0.20 -14.13 -6.64
CA VAL A 151 -0.37 -15.03 -5.64
C VAL A 151 -1.91 -14.96 -5.62
N TYR A 152 -2.50 -13.78 -5.77
CA TYR A 152 -3.92 -13.54 -5.51
C TYR A 152 -4.78 -13.38 -6.78
N HIS A 153 -4.22 -13.59 -7.97
CA HIS A 153 -4.94 -13.39 -9.24
C HIS A 153 -6.27 -14.18 -9.34
N ALA A 154 -6.35 -15.33 -8.71
CA ALA A 154 -7.57 -16.16 -8.72
C ALA A 154 -8.69 -15.58 -7.85
N GLN A 155 -8.34 -14.94 -6.73
CA GLN A 155 -9.29 -14.30 -5.81
C GLN A 155 -9.73 -12.90 -6.30
N PHE A 156 -8.91 -12.26 -7.13
CA PHE A 156 -9.15 -10.91 -7.66
C PHE A 156 -9.18 -10.85 -9.20
N PRO A 157 -10.01 -11.68 -9.87
CA PRO A 157 -9.90 -11.90 -11.33
C PRO A 157 -10.23 -10.66 -12.17
N LYS A 158 -10.95 -9.68 -11.62
CA LYS A 158 -11.37 -8.46 -12.30
C LYS A 158 -10.78 -7.17 -11.71
N THR A 159 -10.12 -7.27 -10.57
CA THR A 159 -9.55 -6.13 -9.87
C THR A 159 -8.38 -5.53 -10.65
N ARG A 160 -8.35 -4.22 -10.77
CA ARG A 160 -7.22 -3.45 -11.32
C ARG A 160 -6.47 -2.75 -10.20
N CYS A 161 -5.15 -2.66 -10.37
CA CYS A 161 -4.29 -2.03 -9.39
C CYS A 161 -3.67 -0.75 -9.94
N MET A 162 -3.89 0.36 -9.23
CA MET A 162 -3.24 1.64 -9.46
C MET A 162 -2.18 1.87 -8.38
N TYR A 163 -0.97 2.16 -8.79
CA TYR A 163 0.14 2.49 -7.90
C TYR A 163 0.49 3.97 -8.00
N THR A 164 0.48 4.68 -6.87
CA THR A 164 0.77 6.12 -6.81
C THR A 164 2.10 6.37 -6.13
N ILE A 165 3.01 7.05 -6.84
CA ILE A 165 4.31 7.51 -6.34
C ILE A 165 4.15 8.93 -5.82
N HIS A 166 4.25 9.13 -4.49
CA HIS A 166 4.28 10.44 -3.86
C HIS A 166 5.72 10.93 -3.70
N ASN A 167 6.64 10.04 -3.32
CA ASN A 167 8.05 10.34 -3.22
C ASN A 167 8.92 9.16 -3.71
N ILE A 168 9.55 9.34 -4.86
CA ILE A 168 10.40 8.31 -5.50
C ILE A 168 11.73 8.10 -4.76
N GLU A 169 12.13 8.98 -3.88
CA GLU A 169 13.37 8.84 -3.11
C GLU A 169 13.32 7.59 -2.21
N TYR A 170 12.15 7.28 -1.67
CA TYR A 170 11.93 6.13 -0.80
C TYR A 170 11.35 4.97 -1.59
N GLN A 171 12.18 3.96 -1.88
CA GLN A 171 11.84 2.89 -2.83
C GLN A 171 11.62 1.52 -2.17
N GLY A 172 11.87 1.40 -0.88
CA GLY A 172 11.76 0.12 -0.18
C GLY A 172 12.87 -0.85 -0.60
N TRP A 173 14.13 -0.45 -0.43
CA TRP A 173 15.30 -1.28 -0.68
C TRP A 173 15.48 -2.33 0.42
N ALA A 174 15.81 -3.56 0.00
CA ALA A 174 16.21 -4.64 0.87
C ALA A 174 17.33 -5.47 0.22
N ASN A 175 18.03 -6.28 1.01
CA ASN A 175 19.03 -7.18 0.47
C ASN A 175 18.39 -8.30 -0.38
N ALA A 176 19.18 -8.97 -1.22
CA ALA A 176 18.68 -9.99 -2.14
C ALA A 176 17.99 -11.17 -1.44
N SER A 177 18.42 -11.54 -0.22
CA SER A 177 17.80 -12.64 0.54
C SER A 177 16.40 -12.32 1.04
N PHE A 178 16.00 -11.05 1.06
CA PHE A 178 14.65 -10.64 1.43
C PHE A 178 13.57 -11.25 0.54
N PHE A 179 13.89 -11.45 -0.74
CA PHE A 179 12.99 -12.13 -1.67
C PHE A 179 12.67 -13.55 -1.21
N ASP A 180 13.70 -14.32 -0.93
CA ASP A 180 13.56 -15.76 -0.59
C ASP A 180 13.02 -15.97 0.83
N ASP A 181 13.48 -15.17 1.78
CA ASP A 181 13.15 -15.35 3.21
C ASP A 181 11.81 -14.73 3.59
N MET A 182 11.46 -13.59 2.96
CA MET A 182 10.35 -12.76 3.45
C MET A 182 9.13 -12.74 2.53
N LEU A 183 9.33 -12.64 1.21
CA LEU A 183 8.21 -12.31 0.33
C LEU A 183 7.31 -13.50 0.02
N GLY A 184 7.85 -14.73 -0.03
CA GLY A 184 7.06 -15.91 -0.37
C GLY A 184 6.44 -15.83 -1.77
N LEU A 185 7.14 -15.16 -2.69
CA LEU A 185 6.75 -15.02 -4.09
C LEU A 185 7.30 -16.18 -4.93
N PRO A 186 6.61 -16.60 -6.00
CA PRO A 186 7.17 -17.51 -6.99
C PRO A 186 8.46 -16.96 -7.59
N TRP A 187 9.43 -17.86 -7.85
CA TRP A 187 10.77 -17.50 -8.31
C TRP A 187 10.80 -16.65 -9.61
N GLU A 188 9.85 -16.87 -10.49
CA GLU A 188 9.72 -16.10 -11.74
C GLU A 188 9.52 -14.60 -11.53
N TYR A 189 9.07 -14.18 -10.33
CA TYR A 189 8.92 -12.78 -9.96
C TYR A 189 10.20 -12.15 -9.40
N ARG A 190 11.31 -12.93 -9.25
CA ARG A 190 12.55 -12.39 -8.73
C ARG A 190 13.07 -11.22 -9.58
N GLY A 191 13.10 -11.38 -10.90
CA GLY A 191 13.55 -10.33 -11.82
C GLY A 191 12.71 -9.05 -11.77
N THR A 192 11.42 -9.17 -11.41
CA THR A 192 10.52 -8.02 -11.24
C THR A 192 10.94 -7.10 -10.09
N LEU A 193 11.54 -7.66 -9.03
CA LEU A 193 12.00 -6.88 -7.87
C LEU A 193 13.52 -6.67 -7.83
N ASP A 194 14.29 -7.48 -8.57
CA ASP A 194 15.75 -7.36 -8.55
C ASP A 194 16.21 -6.06 -9.23
N MET A 195 17.01 -5.29 -8.51
CA MET A 195 17.70 -4.11 -9.01
C MET A 195 19.08 -4.03 -8.35
N ASN A 196 20.14 -4.15 -9.15
CA ASN A 196 21.53 -4.13 -8.68
C ASN A 196 21.83 -5.17 -7.57
N ASN A 197 21.38 -6.41 -7.74
CA ASN A 197 21.49 -7.51 -6.76
C ASN A 197 20.83 -7.20 -5.40
N SER A 198 19.83 -6.36 -5.38
CA SER A 198 19.02 -6.00 -4.22
C SER A 198 17.54 -6.04 -4.60
N VAL A 199 16.68 -6.18 -3.62
CA VAL A 199 15.23 -6.04 -3.82
C VAL A 199 14.87 -4.56 -3.80
N ASN A 200 14.15 -4.11 -4.83
CA ASN A 200 13.50 -2.80 -4.88
C ASN A 200 11.99 -3.00 -5.06
N VAL A 201 11.21 -2.74 -4.00
CA VAL A 201 9.78 -3.03 -4.05
C VAL A 201 9.00 -2.04 -4.91
N MET A 202 9.47 -0.78 -5.00
CA MET A 202 8.86 0.22 -5.89
C MET A 202 8.99 -0.16 -7.36
N LYS A 203 10.17 -0.69 -7.78
CA LYS A 203 10.34 -1.27 -9.12
C LYS A 203 9.30 -2.35 -9.37
N GLY A 204 9.11 -3.27 -8.40
CA GLY A 204 8.10 -4.32 -8.49
C GLY A 204 6.69 -3.77 -8.73
N ALA A 205 6.31 -2.72 -8.01
CA ALA A 205 5.02 -2.06 -8.19
C ALA A 205 4.88 -1.40 -9.57
N ILE A 206 5.90 -0.67 -10.02
CA ILE A 206 5.90 -0.04 -11.34
C ILE A 206 5.73 -1.08 -12.45
N GLU A 207 6.39 -2.23 -12.36
CA GLU A 207 6.28 -3.28 -13.38
C GLU A 207 4.93 -4.01 -13.35
N THR A 208 4.32 -4.18 -12.18
CA THR A 208 3.14 -5.04 -12.01
C THR A 208 1.80 -4.32 -11.95
N ALA A 209 1.74 -3.06 -11.53
CA ALA A 209 0.50 -2.28 -11.51
C ALA A 209 -0.10 -2.10 -12.92
N ASP A 210 -1.42 -2.00 -13.01
CA ASP A 210 -2.11 -1.72 -14.27
C ASP A 210 -1.97 -0.26 -14.69
N LEU A 211 -1.90 0.66 -13.71
CA LEU A 211 -1.66 2.09 -13.88
C LEU A 211 -0.66 2.57 -12.83
N VAL A 212 0.27 3.43 -13.23
CA VAL A 212 1.18 4.12 -12.33
C VAL A 212 0.85 5.61 -12.37
N THR A 213 0.69 6.20 -11.20
CA THR A 213 0.40 7.64 -11.09
C THR A 213 1.44 8.34 -10.23
N THR A 214 1.55 9.63 -10.39
CA THR A 214 2.29 10.51 -9.49
C THR A 214 1.56 11.84 -9.30
N VAL A 215 2.06 12.68 -8.41
CA VAL A 215 1.34 13.79 -7.81
C VAL A 215 1.26 15.07 -8.66
N SER A 216 1.82 15.09 -9.86
CA SER A 216 1.60 16.14 -10.85
C SER A 216 2.08 15.71 -12.25
N GLU A 217 1.55 16.35 -13.29
CA GLU A 217 2.03 16.15 -14.67
C GLU A 217 3.50 16.56 -14.84
N THR A 218 3.95 17.59 -14.14
CA THR A 218 5.35 18.01 -14.14
C THR A 218 6.22 16.94 -13.53
N TYR A 219 5.85 16.42 -12.37
CA TYR A 219 6.60 15.37 -11.70
C TYR A 219 6.64 14.08 -12.54
N ALA A 220 5.56 13.71 -13.23
CA ALA A 220 5.57 12.58 -14.15
C ALA A 220 6.60 12.74 -15.29
N ARG A 221 6.81 13.96 -15.79
CA ARG A 221 7.86 14.26 -16.78
C ARG A 221 9.25 14.25 -16.16
N GLU A 222 9.42 14.81 -14.97
CA GLU A 222 10.70 14.82 -14.24
C GLU A 222 11.19 13.41 -13.95
N LEU A 223 10.30 12.50 -13.56
CA LEU A 223 10.61 11.09 -13.29
C LEU A 223 11.18 10.33 -14.51
N MET A 224 11.10 10.87 -15.72
CA MET A 224 11.77 10.31 -16.91
C MET A 224 13.26 10.64 -16.98
N TYR A 225 13.78 11.50 -16.12
CA TYR A 225 15.18 11.92 -16.14
C TYR A 225 15.95 11.29 -14.95
N PRO A 226 17.18 10.77 -15.18
CA PRO A 226 17.98 10.09 -14.16
C PRO A 226 18.12 10.88 -12.84
N TYR A 227 18.27 12.19 -12.95
CA TYR A 227 18.45 13.06 -11.78
C TYR A 227 17.27 13.00 -10.80
N TYR A 228 16.04 12.95 -11.32
CA TYR A 228 14.81 12.95 -10.49
C TYR A 228 14.30 11.55 -10.17
N ALA A 229 14.66 10.56 -10.98
CA ALA A 229 14.11 9.20 -10.86
C ALA A 229 14.85 8.31 -9.85
N HIS A 230 15.94 8.79 -9.27
CA HIS A 230 16.74 8.03 -8.30
C HIS A 230 17.10 6.61 -8.77
N GLY A 231 17.45 6.48 -10.08
CA GLY A 231 17.84 5.22 -10.71
C GLY A 231 16.66 4.39 -11.27
N LEU A 232 15.42 4.84 -11.15
CA LEU A 232 14.24 4.17 -11.72
C LEU A 232 13.85 4.70 -13.11
N ASP A 233 14.59 5.64 -13.70
CA ASP A 233 14.30 6.26 -15.00
C ASP A 233 14.13 5.25 -16.12
N GLY A 234 15.01 4.25 -16.23
CA GLY A 234 14.88 3.18 -17.22
C GLY A 234 13.63 2.31 -17.01
N ILE A 235 13.28 2.02 -15.75
CA ILE A 235 12.08 1.25 -15.43
C ILE A 235 10.82 2.06 -15.77
N LEU A 236 10.80 3.35 -15.41
CA LEU A 236 9.69 4.25 -15.73
C LEU A 236 9.53 4.48 -17.23
N ALA A 237 10.64 4.65 -17.97
CA ALA A 237 10.62 4.79 -19.43
C ALA A 237 10.01 3.56 -20.12
N ASN A 238 10.39 2.34 -19.68
CA ASN A 238 9.83 1.10 -20.18
C ASN A 238 8.33 0.92 -19.85
N ASN A 239 7.83 1.64 -18.83
CA ASN A 239 6.45 1.60 -18.36
C ASN A 239 5.70 2.93 -18.60
N SER A 240 6.26 3.83 -19.43
CA SER A 240 5.72 5.19 -19.64
C SER A 240 4.28 5.22 -20.18
N TRP A 241 3.89 4.17 -20.93
CA TRP A 241 2.53 4.02 -21.45
C TRP A 241 1.44 3.93 -20.39
N LYS A 242 1.78 3.60 -19.16
CA LYS A 242 0.87 3.53 -18.00
C LYS A 242 1.19 4.54 -16.90
N LEU A 243 2.17 5.44 -17.13
CA LEU A 243 2.50 6.51 -16.18
C LEU A 243 1.70 7.77 -16.46
N THR A 244 1.06 8.32 -15.44
CA THR A 244 0.30 9.58 -15.54
C THR A 244 0.50 10.45 -14.31
N GLY A 245 0.57 11.77 -14.50
CA GLY A 245 0.58 12.75 -13.40
C GLY A 245 -0.83 13.21 -13.08
N ILE A 246 -1.21 13.17 -11.80
CA ILE A 246 -2.49 13.70 -11.30
C ILE A 246 -2.18 14.67 -10.17
N THR A 247 -2.50 15.95 -10.39
CA THR A 247 -2.23 16.98 -9.37
C THR A 247 -3.10 16.76 -8.14
N ASN A 248 -2.47 16.75 -6.96
CA ASN A 248 -3.18 16.69 -5.70
C ASN A 248 -4.09 17.90 -5.54
N GLY A 249 -5.32 17.68 -5.06
CA GLY A 249 -6.34 18.71 -4.81
C GLY A 249 -6.29 19.31 -3.40
N ILE A 250 -5.11 19.28 -2.76
CA ILE A 250 -4.88 19.75 -1.39
C ILE A 250 -3.82 20.84 -1.36
#